data_e205c86485fb39cba65f9007aa68045e
#
_entry.id   e205c86485fb39cba65f9007aa68045e
#
_cell.length_a   1.000
_cell.length_b   1.000
_cell.length_c   1.000
_cell.angle_alpha   90.00
_cell.angle_beta   90.00
_cell.angle_gamma   90.00
#
_symmetry.space_group_name_H-M   'P 1'
#
loop_
_entity.id
_entity.type
_entity.pdbx_description
1 polymer ?
#
loop_
_entity_poly.entity_id
_entity_poly.type
_entity_poly.pdbx_seq_one_letter_code
_entity_poly.pdbx_strand_id
1 'polypeptide(L)'
;MSLVAELDGAVVGHLALHPEQNPRRRHAASLGMMVDASHHGRGIGGRLLAAAIELAENWLNVTRLELTVFVDNPAAIALYEKHGFRIEGEAPDYALRDGAYASVYQMARIKGRQ
;
A
#
# COMPACT_ATOMS: atom_id res chain seq x y z
N MET A 1 -11.53 -3.16 5.32
CA MET A 1 -10.85 -3.15 6.63
C MET A 1 -9.86 -1.99 6.68
N SER A 2 -9.76 -1.32 7.81
CA SER A 2 -8.92 -0.13 7.92
C SER A 2 -8.06 -0.17 9.18
N LEU A 3 -6.82 0.35 9.04
CA LEU A 3 -5.92 0.60 10.15
C LEU A 3 -5.67 2.10 10.21
N VAL A 4 -5.56 2.63 11.42
CA VAL A 4 -5.25 4.05 11.62
C VAL A 4 -4.05 4.19 12.53
N ALA A 5 -3.28 5.25 12.31
CA ALA A 5 -2.22 5.68 13.21
C ALA A 5 -2.68 6.92 13.94
N GLU A 6 -2.65 6.88 15.27
CA GLU A 6 -3.00 8.01 16.11
C GLU A 6 -1.74 8.55 16.81
N LEU A 7 -1.66 9.86 16.91
CA LEU A 7 -0.60 10.54 17.63
C LEU A 7 -1.23 11.70 18.39
N ASP A 8 -1.05 11.71 19.71
CA ASP A 8 -1.61 12.74 20.61
C ASP A 8 -3.11 12.94 20.43
N GLY A 9 -3.84 11.84 20.23
CA GLY A 9 -5.31 11.85 20.07
C GLY A 9 -5.81 12.20 18.69
N ALA A 10 -4.93 12.46 17.72
CA ALA A 10 -5.29 12.76 16.34
C ALA A 10 -4.93 11.63 15.40
N VAL A 11 -5.78 11.33 14.43
CA VAL A 11 -5.48 10.38 13.37
C VAL A 11 -4.55 11.04 12.36
N VAL A 12 -3.35 10.50 12.21
CA VAL A 12 -2.31 11.06 11.35
C VAL A 12 -1.97 10.14 10.16
N GLY A 13 -2.54 8.95 10.12
CA GLY A 13 -2.34 8.02 9.02
C GLY A 13 -3.48 7.03 8.93
N HIS A 14 -3.69 6.50 7.73
CA HIS A 14 -4.76 5.55 7.43
C HIS A 14 -4.29 4.57 6.36
N LEU A 15 -4.61 3.30 6.56
CA LEU A 15 -4.40 2.26 5.56
C LEU A 15 -5.69 1.47 5.40
N ALA A 16 -6.17 1.39 4.16
CA ALA A 16 -7.34 0.57 3.81
C ALA A 16 -6.86 -0.72 3.16
N LEU A 17 -7.44 -1.83 3.58
CA LEU A 17 -7.14 -3.16 3.06
C LEU A 17 -8.43 -3.73 2.48
N HIS A 18 -8.39 -4.11 1.20
CA HIS A 18 -9.55 -4.59 0.46
C HIS A 18 -9.31 -6.02 -0.05
N PRO A 19 -9.77 -7.04 0.69
CA PRO A 19 -9.71 -8.42 0.20
C PRO A 19 -10.53 -8.58 -1.08
N GLU A 20 -10.00 -9.35 -2.02
CA GLU A 20 -10.69 -9.62 -3.27
C GLU A 20 -11.87 -10.56 -3.05
N GLN A 21 -12.98 -10.28 -3.73
CA GLN A 21 -14.21 -11.07 -3.61
C GLN A 21 -14.31 -12.18 -4.66
N ASN A 22 -13.59 -12.06 -5.78
CA ASN A 22 -13.58 -13.08 -6.82
C ASN A 22 -12.96 -14.37 -6.26
N PRO A 23 -13.67 -15.53 -6.34
CA PRO A 23 -13.14 -16.78 -5.80
C PRO A 23 -11.75 -17.17 -6.30
N ARG A 24 -11.42 -16.84 -7.54
CA ARG A 24 -10.11 -17.12 -8.10
C ARG A 24 -9.01 -16.21 -7.56
N ARG A 25 -9.39 -15.12 -6.89
CA ARG A 25 -8.47 -14.12 -6.38
C ARG A 25 -8.59 -13.91 -4.87
N ARG A 26 -9.23 -14.82 -4.14
CA ARG A 26 -9.40 -14.69 -2.69
C ARG A 26 -8.09 -14.69 -1.90
N HIS A 27 -7.01 -15.13 -2.50
CA HIS A 27 -5.68 -15.07 -1.91
C HIS A 27 -5.07 -13.66 -1.99
N ALA A 28 -5.72 -12.74 -2.68
CA ALA A 28 -5.20 -11.40 -2.93
C ALA A 28 -6.00 -10.34 -2.18
N ALA A 29 -5.33 -9.26 -1.83
CA ALA A 29 -5.97 -8.05 -1.32
C ALA A 29 -5.22 -6.84 -1.86
N SER A 30 -5.95 -5.74 -2.09
CA SER A 30 -5.34 -4.47 -2.44
C SER A 30 -5.27 -3.57 -1.22
N LEU A 31 -4.32 -2.65 -1.20
CA LEU A 31 -4.22 -1.67 -0.13
C LEU A 31 -3.98 -0.26 -0.67
N GLY A 32 -4.44 0.72 0.11
CA GLY A 32 -4.15 2.13 -0.09
C GLY A 32 -3.77 2.76 1.23
N MET A 33 -2.83 3.68 1.23
CA MET A 33 -2.29 4.26 2.46
C MET A 33 -2.12 5.76 2.30
N MET A 34 -2.42 6.49 3.38
CA MET A 34 -2.23 7.93 3.48
C MET A 34 -1.64 8.27 4.83
N VAL A 35 -0.65 9.16 4.83
CA VAL A 35 -0.08 9.75 6.05
C VAL A 35 -0.11 11.26 5.89
N ASP A 36 -0.53 11.98 6.94
CA ASP A 36 -0.51 13.44 6.93
C ASP A 36 0.85 13.96 6.53
N ALA A 37 0.88 14.96 5.64
CA ALA A 37 2.12 15.56 5.16
C ALA A 37 2.99 16.09 6.31
N SER A 38 2.37 16.64 7.35
CA SER A 38 3.08 17.14 8.53
C SER A 38 3.74 16.05 9.38
N HIS A 39 3.42 14.79 9.13
CA HIS A 39 3.95 13.64 9.86
C HIS A 39 4.79 12.72 8.99
N HIS A 40 5.14 13.11 7.77
CA HIS A 40 6.03 12.36 6.91
C HIS A 40 7.43 12.27 7.55
N GLY A 41 8.14 11.19 7.30
CA GLY A 41 9.48 10.97 7.83
C GLY A 41 9.54 10.48 9.27
N ARG A 42 8.39 10.17 9.90
CA ARG A 42 8.33 9.68 11.28
C ARG A 42 8.13 8.17 11.39
N GLY A 43 8.22 7.44 10.28
CA GLY A 43 8.04 5.99 10.29
C GLY A 43 6.59 5.53 10.41
N ILE A 44 5.62 6.42 10.34
CA ILE A 44 4.19 6.08 10.48
C ILE A 44 3.74 5.17 9.36
N GLY A 45 4.10 5.51 8.11
CA GLY A 45 3.77 4.68 6.96
C GLY A 45 4.33 3.27 7.06
N GLY A 46 5.58 3.16 7.51
CA GLY A 46 6.22 1.86 7.72
C GLY A 46 5.52 1.02 8.78
N ARG A 47 5.09 1.64 9.86
CA ARG A 47 4.35 0.93 10.93
C ARG A 47 2.98 0.47 10.47
N LEU A 48 2.24 1.31 9.74
CA LEU A 48 0.95 0.93 9.17
C LEU A 48 1.11 -0.23 8.21
N LEU A 49 2.10 -0.14 7.33
CA LEU A 49 2.36 -1.17 6.32
C LEU A 49 2.76 -2.49 6.97
N ALA A 50 3.64 -2.47 7.94
CA ALA A 50 4.06 -3.68 8.66
C ALA A 50 2.87 -4.35 9.37
N ALA A 51 2.01 -3.56 10.01
CA ALA A 51 0.82 -4.07 10.67
C ALA A 51 -0.17 -4.68 9.68
N ALA A 52 -0.35 -4.04 8.51
CA ALA A 52 -1.23 -4.55 7.47
C ALA A 52 -0.72 -5.86 6.87
N ILE A 53 0.58 -5.97 6.65
CA ILE A 53 1.19 -7.21 6.14
C ILE A 53 0.99 -8.35 7.14
N GLU A 54 1.25 -8.10 8.42
CA GLU A 54 1.07 -9.09 9.46
C GLU A 54 -0.38 -9.56 9.54
N LEU A 55 -1.32 -8.62 9.54
CA LEU A 55 -2.74 -8.92 9.57
C LEU A 55 -3.17 -9.75 8.36
N ALA A 56 -2.78 -9.31 7.16
CA ALA A 56 -3.19 -9.95 5.92
C ALA A 56 -2.60 -11.37 5.81
N GLU A 57 -1.33 -11.54 6.09
CA GLU A 57 -0.65 -12.81 5.87
C GLU A 57 -0.90 -13.82 6.96
N ASN A 58 -1.03 -13.39 8.20
CA ASN A 58 -1.15 -14.30 9.34
C ASN A 58 -2.57 -14.50 9.84
N TRP A 59 -3.49 -13.59 9.54
CA TRP A 59 -4.85 -13.65 10.05
C TRP A 59 -5.92 -13.74 8.96
N LEU A 60 -5.68 -13.19 7.76
CA LEU A 60 -6.67 -13.17 6.68
C LEU A 60 -6.36 -14.16 5.57
N ASN A 61 -5.30 -14.92 5.71
CA ASN A 61 -4.87 -15.89 4.70
C ASN A 61 -4.61 -15.29 3.33
N VAL A 62 -4.13 -14.05 3.30
CA VAL A 62 -3.75 -13.35 2.07
C VAL A 62 -2.29 -13.67 1.76
N THR A 63 -2.02 -14.11 0.53
CA THR A 63 -0.66 -14.42 0.08
C THR A 63 -0.14 -13.41 -0.93
N ARG A 64 -1.02 -12.54 -1.46
CA ARG A 64 -0.66 -11.53 -2.43
C ARG A 64 -1.27 -10.19 -2.05
N LEU A 65 -0.43 -9.20 -1.75
CA LEU A 65 -0.85 -7.83 -1.48
C LEU A 65 -0.49 -6.96 -2.69
N GLU A 66 -1.46 -6.18 -3.17
CA GLU A 66 -1.33 -5.36 -4.38
C GLU A 66 -1.55 -3.90 -4.05
N LEU A 67 -0.85 -3.03 -4.75
CA LEU A 67 -1.06 -1.58 -4.66
C LEU A 67 -0.65 -0.91 -5.96
N THR A 68 -1.06 0.35 -6.11
CA THR A 68 -0.54 1.25 -7.13
C THR A 68 0.12 2.44 -6.45
N VAL A 69 1.14 2.99 -7.10
CA VAL A 69 1.88 4.16 -6.62
C VAL A 69 2.28 5.01 -7.81
N PHE A 70 2.16 6.33 -7.70
CA PHE A 70 2.59 7.22 -8.77
C PHE A 70 4.08 7.05 -9.04
N VAL A 71 4.46 7.04 -10.33
CA VAL A 71 5.85 6.79 -10.75
C VAL A 71 6.81 7.89 -10.24
N ASP A 72 6.29 9.07 -9.96
CA ASP A 72 7.08 10.21 -9.46
C ASP A 72 7.09 10.32 -7.93
N ASN A 73 6.78 9.24 -7.23
CA ASN A 73 6.81 9.20 -5.77
C ASN A 73 7.89 8.22 -5.29
N PRO A 74 9.19 8.60 -5.39
CA PRO A 74 10.28 7.68 -5.04
C PRO A 74 10.29 7.29 -3.56
N ALA A 75 9.83 8.15 -2.67
CA ALA A 75 9.80 7.84 -1.25
C ALA A 75 8.82 6.69 -0.95
N ALA A 76 7.63 6.72 -1.54
CA ALA A 76 6.66 5.65 -1.38
C ALA A 76 7.13 4.35 -2.02
N ILE A 77 7.69 4.43 -3.22
CA ILE A 77 8.24 3.26 -3.92
C ILE A 77 9.30 2.59 -3.05
N ALA A 78 10.24 3.36 -2.50
CA ALA A 78 11.29 2.83 -1.65
C ALA A 78 10.74 2.18 -0.38
N LEU A 79 9.70 2.78 0.23
CA LEU A 79 9.04 2.22 1.40
C LEU A 79 8.41 0.86 1.09
N TYR A 80 7.70 0.76 -0.02
CA TYR A 80 7.07 -0.50 -0.43
C TYR A 80 8.12 -1.56 -0.75
N GLU A 81 9.19 -1.18 -1.48
CA GLU A 81 10.28 -2.12 -1.79
C GLU A 81 10.96 -2.63 -0.52
N LYS A 82 11.14 -1.77 0.46
CA LYS A 82 11.70 -2.17 1.77
C LYS A 82 10.85 -3.23 2.46
N HIS A 83 9.55 -3.24 2.21
CA HIS A 83 8.63 -4.21 2.79
C HIS A 83 8.31 -5.38 1.84
N GLY A 84 9.14 -5.61 0.84
CA GLY A 84 9.06 -6.79 -0.01
C GLY A 84 8.13 -6.66 -1.21
N PHE A 85 7.59 -5.47 -1.48
CA PHE A 85 6.83 -5.22 -2.69
C PHE A 85 7.77 -5.06 -3.88
N ARG A 86 7.36 -5.55 -5.03
CA ARG A 86 8.11 -5.45 -6.28
C ARG A 86 7.23 -4.86 -7.35
N ILE A 87 7.84 -4.09 -8.26
CA ILE A 87 7.14 -3.52 -9.42
C ILE A 87 6.82 -4.66 -10.39
N GLU A 88 5.56 -4.77 -10.76
CA GLU A 88 5.10 -5.77 -11.73
C GLU A 88 4.76 -5.16 -13.07
N GLY A 89 4.51 -3.88 -13.13
CA GLY A 89 4.19 -3.20 -14.36
C GLY A 89 3.95 -1.72 -14.15
N GLU A 90 3.75 -1.02 -15.26
CA GLU A 90 3.40 0.39 -15.26
C GLU A 90 2.11 0.59 -16.04
N ALA A 91 1.19 1.38 -15.48
CA ALA A 91 -0.02 1.79 -16.18
C ALA A 91 0.13 3.26 -16.58
N PRO A 92 0.38 3.55 -17.88
CA PRO A 92 0.52 4.93 -18.34
C PRO A 92 -0.83 5.64 -18.34
N ASP A 93 -0.81 6.95 -18.06
CA ASP A 93 -2.02 7.80 -18.06
C ASP A 93 -3.15 7.21 -17.21
N TYR A 94 -2.78 6.71 -16.04
CA TYR A 94 -3.69 5.97 -15.17
C TYR A 94 -4.72 6.88 -14.48
N ALA A 95 -4.30 8.08 -14.10
CA ALA A 95 -5.15 9.01 -13.34
C ALA A 95 -4.92 10.44 -13.75
N LEU A 96 -5.94 11.26 -13.67
CA LEU A 96 -5.84 12.71 -13.84
C LEU A 96 -5.43 13.32 -12.51
N ARG A 97 -4.33 14.07 -12.52
CA ARG A 97 -3.79 14.72 -11.33
C ARG A 97 -3.30 16.11 -11.73
N ASP A 98 -3.86 17.14 -11.06
CA ASP A 98 -3.47 18.54 -11.28
C ASP A 98 -3.49 18.94 -12.76
N GLY A 99 -4.53 18.52 -13.48
CA GLY A 99 -4.70 18.88 -14.88
C GLY A 99 -3.87 18.08 -15.88
N ALA A 100 -3.10 17.11 -15.43
CA ALA A 100 -2.28 16.25 -16.30
C ALA A 100 -2.48 14.79 -15.95
N TYR A 101 -2.30 13.90 -16.92
CA TYR A 101 -2.35 12.47 -16.67
C TYR A 101 -1.06 12.01 -16.00
N ALA A 102 -1.21 11.14 -15.02
CA ALA A 102 -0.09 10.57 -14.27
C ALA A 102 -0.11 9.05 -14.40
N SER A 103 1.08 8.47 -14.50
CA SER A 103 1.28 7.03 -14.57
C SER A 103 1.53 6.45 -13.19
N VAL A 104 1.20 5.19 -13.00
CA VAL A 104 1.46 4.47 -11.75
C VAL A 104 2.24 3.20 -12.02
N TYR A 105 3.00 2.78 -11.03
CA TYR A 105 3.50 1.40 -10.97
C TYR A 105 2.48 0.54 -10.25
N GLN A 106 2.31 -0.67 -10.76
CA GLN A 106 1.60 -1.73 -10.08
C GLN A 106 2.63 -2.54 -9.31
N MET A 107 2.45 -2.66 -8.00
CA MET A 107 3.39 -3.37 -7.14
C MET A 107 2.67 -4.45 -6.38
N ALA A 108 3.38 -5.52 -6.04
CA ALA A 108 2.84 -6.61 -5.26
C ALA A 108 3.89 -7.22 -4.34
N ARG A 109 3.42 -7.67 -3.19
CA ARG A 109 4.18 -8.50 -2.27
C ARG A 109 3.55 -9.88 -2.24
N ILE A 110 4.34 -10.92 -2.53
CA ILE A 110 3.89 -12.30 -2.47
C ILE A 110 4.56 -12.96 -1.26
N LYS A 111 3.74 -13.51 -0.37
CA LYS A 111 4.22 -14.14 0.86
C LYS A 111 5.24 -15.24 0.52
N GLY A 112 6.40 -15.16 1.14
CA GLY A 112 7.49 -16.13 0.92
C GLY A 112 8.36 -15.87 -0.30
N ARG A 113 8.14 -14.78 -1.04
CA ARG A 113 8.90 -14.45 -2.25
C ARG A 113 9.60 -13.09 -2.17
N GLN A 114 9.86 -12.63 -0.98
CA GLN A 114 10.55 -11.35 -0.78
C GLN A 114 12.04 -11.43 -1.08
#